data_a4e178c13bd13353d9d902a282df2608
#
_entry.id   a4e178c13bd13353d9d902a282df2608
#
_cell.length_a   1.000
_cell.length_b   1.000
_cell.length_c   1.000
_cell.angle_alpha   90.00
_cell.angle_beta   90.00
_cell.angle_gamma   90.00
#
_symmetry.space_group_name_H-M   'P 1'
#
loop_
_entity.id
_entity.type
_entity.pdbx_description
1 polymer ?
#
loop_
_entity_poly.entity_id
_entity_poly.type
_entity_poly.pdbx_seq_one_letter_code
_entity_poly.pdbx_strand_id
1 'polypeptide(L)'
;MKNIKLTYIGGGSKMWARVFMTDLALANDLGGEIALYDIDVESAYINKRIGERINLDEKAKSKFDYKVYENIDDALKGADFVVISILPGTFEEMRVDVHLPQKYGINQSVGD
;
A
#
# COMPACT_ATOMS: atom_id res chain seq x y z
N MET A 1 0.29 -22.17 7.70
CA MET A 1 0.48 -20.73 7.42
C MET A 1 0.93 -20.55 5.98
N LYS A 2 0.30 -19.67 5.27
CA LYS A 2 0.65 -19.37 3.88
C LYS A 2 1.54 -18.14 3.81
N ASN A 3 2.73 -18.31 3.24
CA ASN A 3 3.67 -17.20 3.04
C ASN A 3 3.46 -16.59 1.67
N ILE A 4 3.28 -15.28 1.64
CA ILE A 4 3.11 -14.50 0.42
C ILE A 4 4.08 -13.34 0.40
N LYS A 5 4.34 -12.81 -0.80
CA LYS A 5 4.94 -11.50 -0.94
C LYS A 5 3.89 -10.56 -1.51
N LEU A 6 3.56 -9.54 -0.75
CA LEU A 6 2.65 -8.49 -1.19
C LEU A 6 3.43 -7.20 -1.36
N THR A 7 3.39 -6.64 -2.56
CA THR A 7 4.07 -5.39 -2.85
C THR A 7 3.05 -4.25 -2.87
N TYR A 8 3.34 -3.20 -2.11
CA TYR A 8 2.48 -2.03 -2.01
C TYR A 8 3.17 -0.84 -2.65
N ILE A 9 2.69 -0.44 -3.83
CA ILE A 9 3.16 0.75 -4.55
C ILE A 9 2.40 1.96 -4.00
N GLY A 10 3.13 2.91 -3.45
CA GLY A 10 2.57 3.96 -2.61
C GLY A 10 2.66 3.60 -1.12
N GLY A 11 3.67 2.80 -0.77
CA GLY A 11 3.86 2.25 0.58
C GLY A 11 4.13 3.28 1.67
N GLY A 12 4.32 4.56 1.30
CA GLY A 12 4.45 5.66 2.24
C GLY A 12 3.12 6.35 2.56
N SER A 13 2.01 5.85 2.04
CA SER A 13 0.68 6.41 2.30
C SER A 13 0.39 6.46 3.80
N LYS A 14 -0.10 7.61 4.27
CA LYS A 14 -0.38 7.79 5.70
C LYS A 14 -1.69 7.16 6.13
N MET A 15 -2.62 6.93 5.21
CA MET A 15 -3.93 6.39 5.55
C MET A 15 -4.11 4.96 5.01
N TRP A 16 -4.10 4.82 3.70
CA TRP A 16 -4.48 3.54 3.07
C TRP A 16 -3.51 2.41 3.38
N ALA A 17 -2.20 2.68 3.33
CA ALA A 17 -1.22 1.65 3.63
C ALA A 17 -1.33 1.20 5.09
N ARG A 18 -1.54 2.13 6.03
CA ARG A 18 -1.65 1.80 7.44
C ARG A 18 -2.91 1.01 7.78
N VAL A 19 -4.04 1.38 7.17
CA VAL A 19 -5.29 0.61 7.31
C VAL A 19 -5.09 -0.80 6.76
N PHE A 20 -4.47 -0.91 5.61
CA PHE A 20 -4.21 -2.20 4.97
C PHE A 20 -3.31 -3.10 5.83
N MET A 21 -2.23 -2.54 6.38
CA MET A 21 -1.35 -3.28 7.28
C MET A 21 -2.09 -3.78 8.52
N THR A 22 -2.97 -2.95 9.08
CA THR A 22 -3.77 -3.34 10.25
C THR A 22 -4.73 -4.47 9.90
N ASP A 23 -5.41 -4.37 8.76
CA ASP A 23 -6.33 -5.41 8.32
C ASP A 23 -5.61 -6.73 8.07
N LEU A 24 -4.42 -6.70 7.47
CA LEU A 24 -3.62 -7.89 7.26
C LEU A 24 -3.18 -8.54 8.57
N ALA A 25 -2.87 -7.73 9.57
CA ALA A 25 -2.47 -8.24 10.88
C ALA A 25 -3.59 -9.02 11.57
N LEU A 26 -4.85 -8.68 11.26
CA LEU A 26 -6.02 -9.35 11.81
C LEU A 26 -6.43 -10.59 11.00
N ALA A 27 -5.87 -10.79 9.81
CA ALA A 27 -6.15 -11.97 9.00
C ALA A 27 -5.52 -13.22 9.61
N ASN A 28 -6.12 -14.38 9.35
CA ASN A 28 -5.61 -15.66 9.83
C ASN A 28 -4.78 -16.37 8.75
N ASP A 29 -3.77 -17.12 9.20
CA ASP A 29 -2.99 -18.03 8.36
C ASP A 29 -2.22 -17.37 7.22
N LEU A 30 -1.87 -16.10 7.39
CA LEU A 30 -1.03 -15.39 6.44
C LEU A 30 0.31 -15.02 7.09
N GLY A 31 1.29 -14.85 6.27
CA GLY A 31 2.62 -14.38 6.68
C GLY A 31 3.44 -14.12 5.44
N GLY A 32 4.69 -13.79 5.63
CA GLY A 32 5.61 -13.53 4.55
C GLY A 32 6.11 -12.09 4.55
N GLU A 33 6.24 -11.51 3.36
CA GLU A 33 6.84 -10.19 3.19
C GLU A 33 5.82 -9.16 2.70
N ILE A 34 5.86 -7.98 3.30
CA ILE A 34 5.20 -6.79 2.76
C ILE A 34 6.30 -5.88 2.21
N ALA A 35 6.36 -5.75 0.90
CA ALA A 35 7.35 -4.93 0.21
C ALA A 35 6.74 -3.54 -0.02
N LEU A 36 7.31 -2.53 0.61
CA LEU A 36 6.84 -1.15 0.51
C LEU A 36 7.71 -0.39 -0.49
N TYR A 37 7.09 0.21 -1.46
CA TYR A 37 7.75 1.09 -2.43
C TYR A 37 7.03 2.43 -2.49
N ASP A 38 7.78 3.53 -2.42
CA ASP A 38 7.25 4.88 -2.59
C ASP A 38 8.36 5.77 -3.11
N ILE A 39 8.00 6.74 -3.94
CA ILE A 39 8.95 7.77 -4.37
C ILE A 39 9.48 8.52 -3.15
N ASP A 40 8.62 8.75 -2.16
CA ASP A 40 9.02 9.26 -0.85
C ASP A 40 9.50 8.10 0.02
N VAL A 41 10.78 7.78 -0.10
CA VAL A 41 11.40 6.65 0.58
C VAL A 41 11.28 6.79 2.10
N GLU A 42 11.42 7.99 2.63
CA GLU A 42 11.33 8.24 4.06
C GLU A 42 9.95 7.87 4.62
N SER A 43 8.89 8.22 3.89
CA SER A 43 7.52 7.83 4.28
C SER A 43 7.33 6.32 4.30
N ALA A 44 7.95 5.61 3.35
CA ALA A 44 7.90 4.16 3.33
C ALA A 44 8.61 3.56 4.55
N TYR A 45 9.75 4.12 4.96
CA TYR A 45 10.45 3.67 6.17
C TYR A 45 9.63 3.92 7.44
N ILE A 46 8.89 5.03 7.50
CA ILE A 46 8.00 5.31 8.63
C ILE A 46 6.94 4.22 8.71
N ASN A 47 6.33 3.85 7.59
CA ASN A 47 5.33 2.79 7.56
C ASN A 47 5.91 1.42 7.89
N LYS A 48 7.16 1.16 7.50
CA LYS A 48 7.85 -0.06 7.92
C LYS A 48 7.90 -0.18 9.44
N ARG A 49 8.28 0.91 10.12
CA ARG A 49 8.34 0.94 11.59
C ARG A 49 6.96 0.73 12.20
N ILE A 50 5.93 1.33 11.61
CA ILE A 50 4.55 1.14 12.08
C ILE A 50 4.14 -0.32 11.92
N GLY A 51 4.46 -0.95 10.79
CA GLY A 51 4.16 -2.37 10.56
C GLY A 51 4.87 -3.28 11.56
N GLU A 52 6.13 -2.98 11.87
CA GLU A 52 6.88 -3.73 12.88
C GLU A 52 6.25 -3.61 14.27
N ARG A 53 5.71 -2.44 14.60
CA ARG A 53 4.97 -2.24 15.85
C ARG A 53 3.66 -3.01 15.88
N ILE A 54 2.95 -3.07 14.75
CA ILE A 54 1.72 -3.85 14.63
C ILE A 54 2.00 -5.32 14.91
N ASN A 55 3.14 -5.84 14.45
CA ASN A 55 3.53 -7.22 14.71
C ASN A 55 3.68 -7.53 16.20
N LEU A 56 3.94 -6.53 17.03
CA LEU A 56 4.12 -6.72 18.46
C LEU A 56 2.80 -6.68 19.23
N ASP A 57 1.70 -6.29 18.59
CA ASP A 57 0.40 -6.23 19.24
C ASP A 57 -0.13 -7.66 19.49
N GLU A 58 -0.67 -7.88 20.68
CA GLU A 58 -1.23 -9.19 21.07
C GLU A 58 -2.41 -9.60 20.17
N LYS A 59 -3.10 -8.65 19.59
CA LYS A 59 -4.24 -8.90 18.69
C LYS A 59 -3.82 -9.28 17.30
N ALA A 60 -2.54 -9.12 16.95
CA ALA A 60 -2.04 -9.47 15.62
C ALA A 60 -2.03 -10.99 15.45
N LYS A 61 -2.84 -11.48 14.52
CA LYS A 61 -2.95 -12.90 14.19
C LYS A 61 -1.98 -13.32 13.11
N SER A 62 -1.58 -12.38 12.27
CA SER A 62 -0.58 -12.58 11.22
C SER A 62 0.56 -11.60 11.42
N LYS A 63 1.77 -12.08 11.17
CA LYS A 63 2.97 -11.26 11.29
C LYS A 63 3.72 -11.28 9.97
N PHE A 64 4.15 -10.10 9.53
CA PHE A 64 4.81 -9.93 8.26
C PHE A 64 6.18 -9.30 8.44
N ASP A 65 7.09 -9.63 7.52
CA ASP A 65 8.39 -8.98 7.41
C ASP A 65 8.23 -7.77 6.50
N TYR A 66 8.35 -6.58 7.06
CA TYR A 66 8.21 -5.33 6.31
C TYR A 66 9.56 -4.91 5.75
N LYS A 67 9.62 -4.73 4.44
CA LYS A 67 10.83 -4.27 3.75
C LYS A 67 10.52 -3.08 2.87
N VAL A 68 11.43 -2.11 2.85
CA VAL A 68 11.36 -0.95 1.96
C VAL A 68 12.32 -1.19 0.79
N TYR A 69 11.82 -0.98 -0.40
CA TYR A 69 12.60 -1.09 -1.63
C TYR A 69 12.70 0.29 -2.27
N GLU A 70 13.90 0.67 -2.66
CA GLU A 70 14.14 1.94 -3.35
C GLU A 70 14.06 1.78 -4.87
N ASN A 71 14.03 0.53 -5.35
CA ASN A 71 13.89 0.19 -6.76
C ASN A 71 12.59 -0.58 -6.97
N ILE A 72 11.74 -0.09 -7.88
CA ILE A 72 10.43 -0.70 -8.12
C ILE A 72 10.53 -2.13 -8.65
N ASP A 73 11.53 -2.41 -9.48
CA ASP A 73 11.71 -3.75 -10.03
C ASP A 73 12.00 -4.76 -8.94
N ASP A 74 12.83 -4.37 -7.96
CA ASP A 74 13.13 -5.23 -6.81
C ASP A 74 11.90 -5.43 -5.93
N ALA A 75 11.09 -4.39 -5.77
CA ALA A 75 9.85 -4.49 -5.00
C ALA A 75 8.86 -5.45 -5.64
N LEU A 76 8.79 -5.47 -6.97
CA LEU A 76 7.84 -6.31 -7.70
C LEU A 76 8.33 -7.75 -7.90
N LYS A 77 9.63 -7.99 -7.77
CA LYS A 77 10.19 -9.31 -8.03
C LYS A 77 9.64 -10.35 -7.06
N GLY A 78 9.04 -11.39 -7.61
CA GLY A 78 8.47 -12.47 -6.81
C GLY A 78 7.19 -12.12 -6.07
N ALA A 79 6.57 -10.98 -6.37
CA ALA A 79 5.33 -10.59 -5.72
C ALA A 79 4.18 -11.50 -6.12
N ASP A 80 3.44 -11.98 -5.12
CA ASP A 80 2.21 -12.73 -5.34
C ASP A 80 1.03 -11.79 -5.58
N PHE A 81 1.05 -10.63 -4.92
CA PHE A 81 0.01 -9.60 -5.03
C PHE A 81 0.67 -8.23 -5.10
N VAL A 82 0.05 -7.34 -5.87
CA VAL A 82 0.49 -5.94 -5.97
C VAL A 82 -0.69 -5.03 -5.71
N VAL A 83 -0.53 -4.14 -4.75
CA VAL A 83 -1.51 -3.07 -4.46
C VAL A 83 -0.91 -1.76 -4.95
N ILE A 84 -1.70 -0.99 -5.67
CA ILE A 84 -1.27 0.33 -6.18
C ILE A 84 -2.18 1.38 -5.55
N SER A 85 -1.55 2.31 -4.82
CA SER A 85 -2.26 3.41 -4.16
C SER A 85 -1.44 4.67 -4.33
N ILE A 86 -1.48 5.24 -5.53
CA ILE A 86 -0.74 6.44 -5.88
C ILE A 86 -1.67 7.45 -6.52
N LEU A 87 -1.32 8.73 -6.38
CA LEU A 87 -1.97 9.82 -7.08
C LEU A 87 -0.88 10.56 -7.88
N PRO A 88 -0.64 10.17 -9.14
CA PRO A 88 0.38 10.83 -9.96
C PRO A 88 -0.16 12.14 -10.50
N GLY A 89 0.21 13.23 -9.84
CA GLY A 89 -0.21 14.55 -10.27
C GLY A 89 -0.66 15.43 -9.12
N THR A 90 -1.22 16.57 -9.47
CA THR A 90 -1.68 17.56 -8.51
C THR A 90 -3.16 17.39 -8.21
N PHE A 91 -3.66 18.10 -7.19
CA PHE A 91 -5.10 18.18 -6.94
C PHE A 91 -5.86 18.74 -8.13
N GLU A 92 -5.24 19.66 -8.86
CA GLU A 92 -5.86 20.22 -10.07
C GLU A 92 -6.01 19.18 -11.17
N GLU A 93 -5.01 18.33 -11.35
CA GLU A 93 -5.08 17.22 -12.31
C GLU A 93 -6.16 16.22 -11.89
N MET A 94 -6.25 15.92 -10.60
CA MET A 94 -7.29 15.04 -10.08
C MET A 94 -8.68 15.62 -10.32
N ARG A 95 -8.84 16.95 -10.16
CA ARG A 95 -10.11 17.61 -10.43
C ARG A 95 -10.52 17.44 -11.89
N VAL A 96 -9.58 17.55 -12.81
CA VAL A 96 -9.86 17.34 -14.23
C VAL A 96 -10.29 15.90 -14.48
N ASP A 97 -9.60 14.93 -13.88
CA ASP A 97 -9.92 13.50 -14.04
C ASP A 97 -11.33 13.18 -13.53
N VAL A 98 -11.76 13.83 -12.45
CA VAL A 98 -13.11 13.62 -11.89
C VAL A 98 -14.18 14.31 -12.73
N HIS A 99 -13.92 15.55 -13.16
CA HIS A 99 -14.94 16.39 -13.81
C HIS A 99 -15.02 16.23 -15.32
N LEU A 100 -13.92 15.85 -15.98
CA LEU A 100 -13.92 15.69 -17.43
C LEU A 100 -14.96 14.68 -17.93
N PRO A 101 -15.08 13.50 -17.31
CA PRO A 101 -16.11 12.53 -17.73
C PRO A 101 -17.53 13.04 -17.58
N GLN A 102 -17.79 13.97 -16.66
CA GLN A 102 -19.12 14.55 -16.45
C GLN A 102 -19.63 15.31 -17.67
N LYS A 103 -18.72 15.91 -18.46
CA LYS A 103 -19.10 16.58 -19.70
C LYS A 103 -19.72 15.64 -20.73
N TYR A 104 -19.44 14.35 -20.58
CA TYR A 104 -19.95 13.30 -21.46
C TYR A 104 -21.02 12.45 -20.79
N GLY A 105 -21.58 12.90 -19.67
CA GLY A 105 -22.64 12.20 -18.95
C GLY A 105 -22.14 11.02 -18.12
N ILE A 106 -20.85 10.96 -17.83
CA ILE A 106 -20.25 9.90 -17.03
C ILE A 106 -19.86 10.48 -15.66
N ASN A 107 -20.34 9.83 -14.59
CA ASN A 107 -19.95 10.20 -13.24
C ASN A 107 -18.87 9.24 -12.75
N GLN A 108 -17.79 9.81 -12.25
CA GLN A 108 -16.64 9.08 -11.78
C GLN A 108 -16.28 9.53 -10.37
N SER A 109 -16.11 8.59 -9.45
CA SER A 109 -15.64 8.90 -8.11
C SER A 109 -14.11 8.92 -8.08
N VAL A 110 -13.54 9.47 -6.99
CA VAL A 110 -12.09 9.50 -6.80
C VAL A 110 -11.58 8.08 -6.66
N GLY A 111 -10.55 7.74 -7.43
CA GLY A 111 -9.93 6.43 -7.37
C GLY A 111 -10.50 5.39 -8.33
N ASP A 112 -11.50 5.73 -9.09
CA ASP A 112 -12.07 4.83 -10.11
C ASP A 112 -11.31 4.91 -11.44
#